data_a20d40c453000124607404c8a18ad4db
#
_entry.id   a20d40c453000124607404c8a18ad4db
#
_cell.length_a   1.000
_cell.length_b   1.000
_cell.length_c   1.000
_cell.angle_alpha   90.00
_cell.angle_beta   90.00
_cell.angle_gamma   90.00
#
_symmetry.space_group_name_H-M   'P 1'
#
loop_
_entity.id
_entity.type
_entity.pdbx_description
1 polymer ?
#
loop_
_entity_poly.entity_id
_entity_poly.type
_entity_poly.pdbx_seq_one_letter_code
_entity_poly.pdbx_strand_id
1 'polypeptide(L)'
;MISEEVKNQIQVVQGDITKLDCDGIVNAANRSLLGGGGVDGAIHRAAGPELLAECRTLHGCRTGEAKITKGYRLKAKYIIHTVGPIYSGTAEDAAQLADCYRNSLDLAKEYELHSIAFPAISTGVYGYPLDAATQIAVDTVTDWLQSHVDYDMRVIFCCFDARTEQAYQTKME
;
A
#
# COMPACT_ATOMS: atom_id res chain seq x y z
N MET A 1 -10.06 -2.73 -19.82
CA MET A 1 -9.08 -3.84 -20.03
C MET A 1 -7.68 -3.37 -19.69
N ILE A 2 -6.94 -4.15 -18.93
CA ILE A 2 -5.56 -3.82 -18.56
C ILE A 2 -4.63 -4.26 -19.69
N SER A 3 -3.75 -3.37 -20.16
CA SER A 3 -2.80 -3.71 -21.22
C SER A 3 -1.77 -4.74 -20.71
N GLU A 4 -1.19 -5.50 -21.62
CA GLU A 4 -0.13 -6.46 -21.27
C GLU A 4 1.08 -5.75 -20.66
N GLU A 5 1.41 -4.57 -21.15
CA GLU A 5 2.54 -3.78 -20.64
C GLU A 5 2.30 -3.45 -19.15
N VAL A 6 1.12 -2.98 -18.78
CA VAL A 6 0.79 -2.67 -17.39
C VAL A 6 0.71 -3.94 -16.55
N LYS A 7 0.14 -5.03 -17.07
CA LYS A 7 0.11 -6.32 -16.35
C LYS A 7 1.53 -6.79 -15.99
N ASN A 8 2.48 -6.58 -16.87
CA ASN A 8 3.87 -6.99 -16.65
C ASN A 8 4.55 -6.17 -15.56
N GLN A 9 4.00 -5.01 -15.20
CA GLN A 9 4.52 -4.16 -14.12
C GLN A 9 3.93 -4.53 -12.76
N ILE A 10 2.94 -5.40 -12.71
CA ILE A 10 2.20 -5.76 -11.50
C ILE A 10 2.42 -7.24 -11.17
N GLN A 11 2.74 -7.52 -9.92
CA GLN A 11 2.89 -8.87 -9.40
C GLN A 11 1.96 -9.05 -8.21
N VAL A 12 1.30 -10.20 -8.11
CA VAL A 12 0.47 -10.57 -6.96
C VAL A 12 1.16 -11.72 -6.26
N VAL A 13 1.47 -11.56 -4.97
CA VAL A 13 2.14 -12.58 -4.17
C VAL A 13 1.42 -12.77 -2.85
N GLN A 14 1.56 -13.97 -2.27
CA GLN A 14 1.15 -14.22 -0.89
C GLN A 14 2.42 -14.30 -0.04
N GLY A 15 2.46 -13.56 1.07
CA GLY A 15 3.61 -13.59 1.94
C GLY A 15 3.64 -12.46 2.96
N ASP A 16 4.81 -12.27 3.54
CA ASP A 16 5.06 -11.27 4.57
C ASP A 16 5.72 -10.05 3.91
N ILE A 17 4.99 -8.94 3.88
CA ILE A 17 5.44 -7.69 3.25
C ILE A 17 6.74 -7.17 3.89
N THR A 18 6.98 -7.46 5.18
CA THR A 18 8.17 -6.99 5.88
C THR A 18 9.46 -7.65 5.40
N LYS A 19 9.35 -8.73 4.63
CA LYS A 19 10.50 -9.49 4.12
C LYS A 19 10.84 -9.18 2.67
N LEU A 20 10.03 -8.33 2.01
CA LEU A 20 10.23 -8.03 0.61
C LEU A 20 11.43 -7.08 0.41
N ASP A 21 12.22 -7.40 -0.61
CA ASP A 21 13.38 -6.61 -1.00
C ASP A 21 12.99 -5.73 -2.19
N CYS A 22 12.24 -4.68 -1.90
CA CYS A 22 11.83 -3.67 -2.89
C CYS A 22 12.22 -2.29 -2.36
N ASP A 23 12.10 -1.26 -3.19
CA ASP A 23 12.51 0.09 -2.79
C ASP A 23 11.66 0.63 -1.64
N GLY A 24 10.36 0.37 -1.68
CA GLY A 24 9.45 0.79 -0.62
C GLY A 24 8.34 -0.21 -0.36
N ILE A 25 7.92 -0.30 0.89
CA ILE A 25 6.70 -1.02 1.25
C ILE A 25 5.69 -0.03 1.81
N VAL A 26 4.41 -0.31 1.58
CA VAL A 26 3.32 0.53 2.08
C VAL A 26 2.80 -0.06 3.38
N ASN A 27 2.62 0.80 4.37
CA ASN A 27 2.02 0.46 5.65
C ASN A 27 0.58 0.95 5.67
N ALA A 28 -0.35 0.07 6.01
CA ALA A 28 -1.74 0.44 6.30
C ALA A 28 -1.80 0.94 7.75
N ALA A 29 -1.54 2.23 7.92
CA ALA A 29 -1.39 2.87 9.22
C ALA A 29 -2.73 3.41 9.73
N ASN A 30 -2.76 3.77 11.02
CA ASN A 30 -3.82 4.59 11.58
C ASN A 30 -3.40 6.07 11.53
N ARG A 31 -4.33 6.97 11.88
CA ARG A 31 -4.09 8.41 11.79
C ARG A 31 -2.93 8.93 12.65
N SER A 32 -2.63 8.25 13.76
CA SER A 32 -1.54 8.68 14.64
C SER A 32 -0.16 8.36 14.08
N LEU A 33 -0.05 7.34 13.23
CA LEU A 33 1.20 6.77 12.73
C LEU A 33 2.08 6.17 13.84
N LEU A 34 1.53 5.91 15.01
CA LEU A 34 2.30 5.49 16.18
C LEU A 34 2.23 3.98 16.44
N GLY A 35 1.88 3.21 15.40
CA GLY A 35 1.80 1.75 15.49
C GLY A 35 0.39 1.28 15.79
N GLY A 36 0.19 -0.03 15.71
CA GLY A 36 -1.09 -0.67 15.92
C GLY A 36 -0.97 -2.16 15.71
N GLY A 37 -2.09 -2.80 15.34
CA GLY A 37 -2.12 -4.23 15.05
C GLY A 37 -1.90 -4.56 13.58
N GLY A 38 -2.08 -5.81 13.21
CA GLY A 38 -1.99 -6.27 11.84
C GLY A 38 -0.66 -5.94 11.17
N VAL A 39 -0.72 -5.51 9.91
CA VAL A 39 0.50 -5.18 9.15
C VAL A 39 1.26 -4.00 9.76
N ASP A 40 0.56 -3.03 10.31
CA ASP A 40 1.17 -1.88 10.98
C ASP A 40 2.07 -2.34 12.14
N GLY A 41 1.57 -3.19 13.00
CA GLY A 41 2.35 -3.77 14.10
C GLY A 41 3.52 -4.61 13.61
N ALA A 42 3.32 -5.41 12.57
CA ALA A 42 4.38 -6.24 11.97
C ALA A 42 5.51 -5.38 11.41
N ILE A 43 5.17 -4.30 10.71
CA ILE A 43 6.17 -3.39 10.14
C ILE A 43 6.96 -2.70 11.24
N HIS A 44 6.30 -2.19 12.28
CA HIS A 44 7.00 -1.55 13.38
C HIS A 44 7.93 -2.50 14.11
N ARG A 45 7.51 -3.75 14.35
CA ARG A 45 8.38 -4.77 14.98
C ARG A 45 9.59 -5.08 14.12
N ALA A 46 9.39 -5.25 12.82
CA ALA A 46 10.46 -5.62 11.90
C ALA A 46 11.44 -4.47 11.65
N ALA A 47 10.96 -3.24 11.57
CA ALA A 47 11.79 -2.06 11.33
C ALA A 47 12.60 -1.65 12.55
N GLY A 48 12.11 -1.93 13.74
CA GLY A 48 12.77 -1.55 15.00
C GLY A 48 12.29 -0.20 15.54
N PRO A 49 12.76 0.21 16.73
CA PRO A 49 12.23 1.39 17.44
C PRO A 49 12.50 2.72 16.76
N GLU A 50 13.49 2.79 15.88
CA GLU A 50 13.81 4.03 15.15
C GLU A 50 12.64 4.46 14.26
N LEU A 51 11.85 3.52 13.74
CA LEU A 51 10.68 3.85 12.93
C LEU A 51 9.67 4.67 13.73
N LEU A 52 9.34 4.24 14.95
CA LEU A 52 8.40 4.97 15.79
C LEU A 52 8.93 6.38 16.09
N ALA A 53 10.22 6.51 16.36
CA ALA A 53 10.84 7.81 16.61
C ALA A 53 10.66 8.75 15.41
N GLU A 54 10.87 8.26 14.19
CA GLU A 54 10.65 9.08 12.99
C GLU A 54 9.16 9.39 12.81
N CYS A 55 8.27 8.40 12.98
CA CYS A 55 6.84 8.60 12.84
C CYS A 55 6.31 9.71 13.76
N ARG A 56 6.84 9.84 14.97
CA ARG A 56 6.45 10.91 15.90
C ARG A 56 6.70 12.29 15.32
N THR A 57 7.71 12.45 14.47
CA THR A 57 8.03 13.75 13.85
C THR A 57 7.05 14.14 12.75
N LEU A 58 6.24 13.19 12.27
CA LEU A 58 5.31 13.43 11.17
C LEU A 58 3.97 14.03 11.63
N HIS A 59 3.66 13.94 12.92
CA HIS A 59 2.43 14.49 13.52
C HIS A 59 1.15 13.95 12.89
N GLY A 60 1.12 12.63 12.67
CA GLY A 60 -0.06 11.96 12.13
C GLY A 60 -0.21 12.04 10.62
N CYS A 61 -1.31 11.48 10.13
CA CYS A 61 -1.62 11.42 8.70
C CYS A 61 -3.13 11.32 8.55
N ARG A 62 -3.70 12.07 7.61
CA ARG A 62 -5.15 12.06 7.37
C ARG A 62 -5.53 10.85 6.53
N THR A 63 -6.78 10.40 6.65
CA THR A 63 -7.33 9.34 5.81
C THR A 63 -7.18 9.72 4.33
N GLY A 64 -6.63 8.80 3.54
CA GLY A 64 -6.38 8.99 2.11
C GLY A 64 -5.01 9.58 1.78
N GLU A 65 -4.33 10.18 2.75
CA GLU A 65 -3.01 10.75 2.54
C GLU A 65 -1.90 9.73 2.80
N ALA A 66 -0.67 10.07 2.41
CA ALA A 66 0.49 9.20 2.60
C ALA A 66 1.69 10.03 3.04
N LYS A 67 2.53 9.45 3.90
CA LYS A 67 3.79 10.03 4.35
C LYS A 67 4.88 8.98 4.30
N ILE A 68 6.13 9.39 4.10
CA ILE A 68 7.23 8.46 3.91
C ILE A 68 8.24 8.56 5.05
N THR A 69 8.78 7.41 5.44
CA THR A 69 9.88 7.30 6.39
C THR A 69 10.95 6.36 5.82
N LYS A 70 12.09 6.29 6.49
CA LYS A 70 13.09 5.26 6.19
C LYS A 70 12.60 3.89 6.65
N GLY A 71 13.18 2.83 6.06
CA GLY A 71 12.83 1.45 6.39
C GLY A 71 13.60 0.84 7.56
N TYR A 72 14.66 1.49 8.00
CA TYR A 72 15.50 1.05 9.12
C TYR A 72 15.99 -0.40 8.96
N ARG A 73 15.52 -1.34 9.78
CA ARG A 73 15.98 -2.73 9.74
C ARG A 73 15.33 -3.58 8.66
N LEU A 74 14.35 -3.01 7.93
CA LEU A 74 13.72 -3.72 6.81
C LEU A 74 14.69 -3.80 5.63
N LYS A 75 14.44 -4.76 4.73
CA LYS A 75 15.13 -4.80 3.44
C LYS A 75 14.71 -3.64 2.56
N ALA A 76 13.43 -3.26 2.60
CA ALA A 76 12.94 -2.09 1.90
C ALA A 76 13.59 -0.82 2.46
N LYS A 77 14.00 0.07 1.56
CA LYS A 77 14.70 1.31 1.97
C LYS A 77 13.76 2.32 2.60
N TYR A 78 12.50 2.32 2.19
CA TYR A 78 11.50 3.27 2.64
C TYR A 78 10.21 2.58 3.03
N ILE A 79 9.44 3.23 3.89
CA ILE A 79 8.07 2.85 4.23
C ILE A 79 7.17 4.02 3.89
N ILE A 80 6.13 3.76 3.12
CA ILE A 80 5.08 4.74 2.83
C ILE A 80 3.89 4.40 3.71
N HIS A 81 3.54 5.31 4.63
CA HIS A 81 2.43 5.13 5.56
C HIS A 81 1.20 5.81 4.96
N THR A 82 0.14 5.06 4.76
CA THR A 82 -1.13 5.60 4.27
C THR A 82 -2.25 5.12 5.17
N VAL A 83 -3.29 5.95 5.32
CA VAL A 83 -4.39 5.70 6.24
C VAL A 83 -5.65 5.41 5.43
N GLY A 84 -6.05 4.14 5.38
CA GLY A 84 -7.26 3.74 4.69
C GLY A 84 -8.51 4.15 5.47
N PRO A 85 -9.65 4.26 4.79
CA PRO A 85 -10.91 4.58 5.45
C PRO A 85 -11.43 3.39 6.28
N ILE A 86 -12.12 3.71 7.36
CA ILE A 86 -12.97 2.74 8.06
C ILE A 86 -14.24 2.63 7.23
N TYR A 87 -14.59 1.41 6.82
CA TYR A 87 -15.71 1.23 5.90
C TYR A 87 -17.03 1.67 6.51
N SER A 88 -17.74 2.55 5.82
CA SER A 88 -19.06 3.05 6.23
C SER A 88 -20.11 2.88 5.11
N GLY A 89 -19.70 2.39 3.94
CA GLY A 89 -20.60 2.15 2.80
C GLY A 89 -20.86 3.37 1.95
N THR A 90 -20.06 4.43 2.09
CA THR A 90 -20.24 5.69 1.34
C THR A 90 -19.30 5.78 0.15
N ALA A 91 -19.66 6.65 -0.80
CA ALA A 91 -18.78 6.96 -1.93
C ALA A 91 -17.47 7.62 -1.49
N GLU A 92 -17.48 8.32 -0.36
CA GLU A 92 -16.28 8.92 0.20
C GLU A 92 -15.25 7.85 0.58
N ASP A 93 -15.69 6.71 1.11
CA ASP A 93 -14.79 5.60 1.42
C ASP A 93 -14.02 5.13 0.19
N ALA A 94 -14.73 4.96 -0.93
CA ALA A 94 -14.10 4.52 -2.18
C ALA A 94 -13.07 5.55 -2.68
N ALA A 95 -13.42 6.83 -2.62
CA ALA A 95 -12.52 7.91 -3.02
C ALA A 95 -11.27 7.95 -2.13
N GLN A 96 -11.43 7.81 -0.82
CA GLN A 96 -10.31 7.81 0.11
C GLN A 96 -9.42 6.58 -0.05
N LEU A 97 -10.00 5.41 -0.32
CA LEU A 97 -9.22 4.21 -0.57
C LEU A 97 -8.40 4.35 -1.86
N ALA A 98 -8.99 4.87 -2.92
CA ALA A 98 -8.26 5.17 -4.16
C ALA A 98 -7.14 6.18 -3.91
N ASP A 99 -7.39 7.20 -3.10
CA ASP A 99 -6.37 8.20 -2.75
C ASP A 99 -5.17 7.56 -2.05
N CYS A 100 -5.39 6.55 -1.20
CA CYS A 100 -4.29 5.84 -0.54
C CYS A 100 -3.33 5.25 -1.56
N TYR A 101 -3.84 4.59 -2.58
CA TYR A 101 -3.01 3.99 -3.63
C TYR A 101 -2.34 5.06 -4.50
N ARG A 102 -3.10 6.05 -4.93
CA ARG A 102 -2.60 7.12 -5.79
C ARG A 102 -1.53 7.96 -5.09
N ASN A 103 -1.81 8.40 -3.87
CA ASN A 103 -0.87 9.23 -3.11
C ASN A 103 0.40 8.47 -2.74
N SER A 104 0.28 7.17 -2.45
CA SER A 104 1.44 6.32 -2.20
C SER A 104 2.33 6.20 -3.43
N LEU A 105 1.75 6.02 -4.61
CA LEU A 105 2.51 5.94 -5.86
C LEU A 105 3.13 7.29 -6.23
N ASP A 106 2.40 8.38 -6.04
CA ASP A 106 2.95 9.73 -6.28
C ASP A 106 4.16 9.99 -5.39
N LEU A 107 4.08 9.60 -4.11
CA LEU A 107 5.16 9.78 -3.16
C LEU A 107 6.36 8.89 -3.51
N ALA A 108 6.11 7.66 -3.95
CA ALA A 108 7.16 6.77 -4.42
C ALA A 108 7.90 7.36 -5.61
N LYS A 109 7.18 7.94 -6.57
CA LYS A 109 7.79 8.60 -7.72
C LYS A 109 8.60 9.84 -7.30
N GLU A 110 8.08 10.64 -6.37
CA GLU A 110 8.78 11.82 -5.85
C GLU A 110 10.15 11.43 -5.25
N TYR A 111 10.22 10.29 -4.58
CA TYR A 111 11.45 9.78 -3.96
C TYR A 111 12.25 8.88 -4.91
N GLU A 112 11.86 8.82 -6.17
CA GLU A 112 12.56 8.04 -7.21
C GLU A 112 12.62 6.54 -6.90
N LEU A 113 11.55 6.00 -6.28
CA LEU A 113 11.43 4.56 -6.05
C LEU A 113 10.90 3.89 -7.32
N HIS A 114 11.39 2.69 -7.60
CA HIS A 114 11.05 1.94 -8.81
C HIS A 114 10.38 0.60 -8.51
N SER A 115 10.19 0.27 -7.24
CA SER A 115 9.42 -0.90 -6.81
C SER A 115 8.72 -0.59 -5.49
N ILE A 116 7.44 -0.94 -5.42
CA ILE A 116 6.62 -0.67 -4.25
C ILE A 116 5.70 -1.86 -4.00
N ALA A 117 5.55 -2.25 -2.74
CA ALA A 117 4.64 -3.32 -2.35
C ALA A 117 3.51 -2.76 -1.50
N PHE A 118 2.28 -3.14 -1.83
CA PHE A 118 1.07 -2.75 -1.12
C PHE A 118 0.49 -3.91 -0.34
N PRO A 119 0.03 -3.70 0.90
CA PRO A 119 -0.89 -4.63 1.56
C PRO A 119 -2.31 -4.39 1.05
N ALA A 120 -3.26 -5.24 1.46
CA ALA A 120 -4.68 -5.03 1.16
C ALA A 120 -5.24 -3.99 2.15
N ILE A 121 -5.25 -2.74 1.76
CA ILE A 121 -5.60 -1.61 2.64
C ILE A 121 -7.09 -1.67 3.01
N SER A 122 -7.42 -1.40 4.28
CA SER A 122 -8.78 -1.32 4.85
C SER A 122 -9.57 -2.63 4.92
N THR A 123 -9.03 -3.76 4.47
CA THR A 123 -9.79 -5.03 4.41
C THR A 123 -9.74 -5.85 5.71
N GLY A 124 -8.93 -5.45 6.68
CA GLY A 124 -8.88 -6.09 8.00
C GLY A 124 -9.91 -5.50 8.94
N VAL A 125 -9.46 -4.96 10.09
CA VAL A 125 -10.34 -4.38 11.12
C VAL A 125 -11.20 -3.23 10.61
N TYR A 126 -10.76 -2.51 9.57
CA TYR A 126 -11.55 -1.43 9.00
C TYR A 126 -12.74 -1.90 8.17
N GLY A 127 -12.84 -3.20 7.90
CA GLY A 127 -14.05 -3.85 7.40
C GLY A 127 -14.43 -3.58 5.95
N TYR A 128 -13.53 -3.06 5.13
CA TYR A 128 -13.86 -2.84 3.72
C TYR A 128 -14.07 -4.19 3.03
N PRO A 129 -15.18 -4.39 2.29
CA PRO A 129 -15.42 -5.65 1.58
C PRO A 129 -14.28 -5.94 0.61
N LEU A 130 -13.77 -7.17 0.65
CA LEU A 130 -12.56 -7.55 -0.08
C LEU A 130 -12.70 -7.34 -1.59
N ASP A 131 -13.82 -7.77 -2.19
CA ASP A 131 -14.00 -7.63 -3.63
C ASP A 131 -13.99 -6.18 -4.08
N ALA A 132 -14.73 -5.31 -3.38
CA ALA A 132 -14.79 -3.89 -3.71
C ALA A 132 -13.43 -3.20 -3.48
N ALA A 133 -12.76 -3.51 -2.38
CA ALA A 133 -11.45 -2.93 -2.07
C ALA A 133 -10.40 -3.36 -3.10
N THR A 134 -10.41 -4.62 -3.51
CA THR A 134 -9.49 -5.16 -4.51
C THR A 134 -9.71 -4.48 -5.87
N GLN A 135 -10.96 -4.29 -6.26
CA GLN A 135 -11.28 -3.59 -7.51
C GLN A 135 -10.72 -2.16 -7.52
N ILE A 136 -10.89 -1.44 -6.41
CA ILE A 136 -10.38 -0.07 -6.28
C ILE A 136 -8.85 -0.07 -6.36
N ALA A 137 -8.20 -0.99 -5.67
CA ALA A 137 -6.74 -1.08 -5.68
C ALA A 137 -6.21 -1.34 -7.09
N VAL A 138 -6.75 -2.34 -7.78
CA VAL A 138 -6.31 -2.71 -9.14
C VAL A 138 -6.58 -1.58 -10.12
N ASP A 139 -7.79 -1.00 -10.09
CA ASP A 139 -8.15 0.09 -11.00
C ASP A 139 -7.24 1.32 -10.79
N THR A 140 -7.02 1.71 -9.55
CA THR A 140 -6.22 2.89 -9.24
C THR A 140 -4.77 2.70 -9.65
N VAL A 141 -4.18 1.55 -9.33
CA VAL A 141 -2.79 1.26 -9.67
C VAL A 141 -2.61 1.16 -11.19
N THR A 142 -3.52 0.47 -11.90
CA THR A 142 -3.42 0.36 -13.34
C THR A 142 -3.58 1.71 -14.03
N ASP A 143 -4.51 2.55 -13.57
CA ASP A 143 -4.68 3.91 -14.08
C ASP A 143 -3.42 4.75 -13.88
N TRP A 144 -2.82 4.65 -12.69
CA TRP A 144 -1.59 5.38 -12.39
C TRP A 144 -0.45 4.95 -13.32
N LEU A 145 -0.26 3.64 -13.50
CA LEU A 145 0.79 3.12 -14.37
C LEU A 145 0.58 3.54 -15.83
N GLN A 146 -0.66 3.53 -16.30
CA GLN A 146 -0.99 3.98 -17.65
C GLN A 146 -0.73 5.47 -17.84
N SER A 147 -0.92 6.27 -16.81
CA SER A 147 -0.69 7.71 -16.84
C SER A 147 0.78 8.08 -16.67
N HIS A 148 1.63 7.12 -16.29
CA HIS A 148 3.05 7.34 -16.02
C HIS A 148 3.92 6.36 -16.78
N VAL A 149 3.62 6.16 -18.08
CA VAL A 149 4.32 5.17 -18.92
C VAL A 149 5.83 5.44 -19.04
N ASP A 150 6.25 6.68 -18.87
CA ASP A 150 7.66 7.06 -18.95
C ASP A 150 8.43 6.84 -17.64
N TYR A 151 7.73 6.46 -16.58
CA TYR A 151 8.34 6.18 -15.29
C TYR A 151 8.38 4.68 -15.03
N ASP A 152 9.58 4.14 -14.78
CA ASP A 152 9.75 2.72 -14.48
C ASP A 152 9.30 2.43 -13.05
N MET A 153 8.16 1.75 -12.92
CA MET A 153 7.58 1.39 -11.62
C MET A 153 7.06 -0.04 -11.67
N ARG A 154 7.44 -0.83 -10.68
CA ARG A 154 6.90 -2.16 -10.45
C ARG A 154 6.08 -2.15 -9.18
N VAL A 155 4.89 -2.74 -9.24
CA VAL A 155 3.97 -2.79 -8.11
C VAL A 155 3.75 -4.25 -7.71
N ILE A 156 3.88 -4.51 -6.41
CA ILE A 156 3.61 -5.83 -5.84
C ILE A 156 2.40 -5.68 -4.93
N PHE A 157 1.34 -6.44 -5.20
CA PHE A 157 0.25 -6.62 -4.26
C PHE A 157 0.61 -7.80 -3.37
N CYS A 158 0.97 -7.51 -2.11
CA CYS A 158 1.40 -8.53 -1.16
C CYS A 158 0.21 -8.92 -0.29
N CYS A 159 -0.27 -10.13 -0.48
CA CYS A 159 -1.47 -10.62 0.16
C CYS A 159 -1.12 -11.46 1.39
N PHE A 160 -1.81 -11.21 2.48
CA PHE A 160 -1.59 -11.91 3.73
C PHE A 160 -2.03 -13.38 3.67
N ASP A 161 -3.12 -13.66 2.93
CA ASP A 161 -3.70 -15.01 2.85
C ASP A 161 -4.12 -15.37 1.42
N ALA A 162 -4.48 -16.65 1.22
CA ALA A 162 -4.85 -17.16 -0.08
C ALA A 162 -6.14 -16.54 -0.62
N ARG A 163 -7.09 -16.20 0.26
CA ARG A 163 -8.36 -15.58 -0.14
C ARG A 163 -8.11 -14.20 -0.75
N THR A 164 -7.25 -13.40 -0.13
CA THR A 164 -6.88 -12.08 -0.63
C THR A 164 -6.12 -12.21 -1.95
N GLU A 165 -5.17 -13.14 -2.02
CA GLU A 165 -4.42 -13.40 -3.25
C GLU A 165 -5.35 -13.74 -4.40
N GLN A 166 -6.30 -14.62 -4.18
CA GLN A 166 -7.26 -15.03 -5.21
C GLN A 166 -8.09 -13.84 -5.70
N ALA A 167 -8.51 -12.95 -4.80
CA ALA A 167 -9.26 -11.76 -5.17
C ALA A 167 -8.46 -10.87 -6.13
N TYR A 168 -7.18 -10.64 -5.83
CA TYR A 168 -6.30 -9.85 -6.70
C TYR A 168 -6.05 -10.55 -8.04
N GLN A 169 -5.80 -11.86 -8.03
CA GLN A 169 -5.56 -12.62 -9.26
C GLN A 169 -6.76 -12.54 -10.19
N THR A 170 -7.97 -12.65 -9.66
CA THR A 170 -9.20 -12.57 -10.44
C THR A 170 -9.33 -11.20 -11.13
N LYS A 171 -9.00 -10.11 -10.43
CA LYS A 171 -9.09 -8.76 -11.01
C LYS A 171 -8.01 -8.48 -12.05
N MET A 172 -6.89 -9.21 -11.99
CA MET A 172 -5.79 -9.04 -12.94
C MET A 172 -5.98 -9.81 -14.25
N GLU A 173 -6.96 -10.70 -14.31
CA GLU A 173 -7.24 -11.49 -15.51
C GLU A 173 -7.75 -10.66 -16.70
#